data_338c728c58e6fd1c5303d597df36cbcf
#
_entry.id   338c728c58e6fd1c5303d597df36cbcf
#
_cell.length_a   1.000
_cell.length_b   1.000
_cell.length_c   1.000
_cell.angle_alpha   90.00
_cell.angle_beta   90.00
_cell.angle_gamma   90.00
#
_symmetry.space_group_name_H-M   'P 1'
#
loop_
_entity.id
_entity.type
_entity.pdbx_description
1 polymer ?
#
loop_
_entity_poly.entity_id
_entity_poly.type
_entity_poly.pdbx_seq_one_letter_code
_entity_poly.pdbx_strand_id
1 'polypeptide(L)'
;MPGFFVFADLIDMPPHRAPEAVFLKHDPKTGDCLVSIHVMPNASQTETDGLYGEEGQQALRVRLHALPIDGKANEALIKWLAKELDIAQRDISLARGQTSRRKQLRIDSSVVATARWERIIPST
;
A
#
# COMPACT_ATOMS: atom_id res chain seq x y z
N MET A 1 37.17 -0.27 4.59
CA MET A 1 36.67 -1.45 5.33
C MET A 1 35.25 -1.76 4.93
N PRO A 2 35.04 -2.87 4.24
CA PRO A 2 33.71 -3.22 3.75
C PRO A 2 32.63 -3.31 4.83
N GLY A 3 32.94 -3.91 5.96
CA GLY A 3 31.97 -4.06 7.04
C GLY A 3 31.52 -2.75 7.65
N PHE A 4 32.40 -1.78 7.67
CA PHE A 4 32.09 -0.45 8.18
C PHE A 4 31.11 0.28 7.24
N PHE A 5 31.34 0.17 5.93
CA PHE A 5 30.43 0.80 4.96
C PHE A 5 29.05 0.19 4.99
N VAL A 6 28.95 -1.11 5.12
CA VAL A 6 27.64 -1.78 5.23
C VAL A 6 26.89 -1.29 6.46
N PHE A 7 27.58 -1.15 7.57
CA PHE A 7 26.98 -0.64 8.79
C PHE A 7 26.52 0.81 8.64
N ALA A 8 27.31 1.63 7.98
CA ALA A 8 26.95 3.03 7.74
C ALA A 8 25.72 3.13 6.83
N ASP A 9 25.62 2.27 5.81
CA ASP A 9 24.46 2.25 4.93
C ASP A 9 23.19 1.89 5.69
N LEU A 10 23.26 0.95 6.62
CA LEU A 10 22.11 0.57 7.44
C LEU A 10 21.68 1.70 8.38
N ILE A 11 22.63 2.45 8.91
CA ILE A 11 22.34 3.59 9.78
C ILE A 11 21.71 4.72 8.99
N ASP A 12 22.17 4.94 7.75
CA ASP A 12 21.68 6.02 6.91
C ASP A 12 20.31 5.72 6.29
N MET A 13 19.85 4.48 6.32
CA MET A 13 18.52 4.15 5.83
C MET A 13 17.45 4.77 6.72
N PRO A 14 16.52 5.55 6.14
CA PRO A 14 15.43 6.11 6.93
C PRO A 14 14.58 4.98 7.53
N PRO A 15 14.47 4.89 8.86
CA PRO A 15 13.76 3.77 9.50
C PRO A 15 12.25 3.78 9.26
N HIS A 16 11.71 4.91 8.79
CA HIS A 16 10.28 5.09 8.56
C HIS A 16 9.91 5.12 7.08
N ARG A 17 10.80 4.59 6.23
CA ARG A 17 10.55 4.56 4.81
C ARG A 17 9.97 3.20 4.39
N ALA A 18 8.92 3.24 3.56
CA ALA A 18 8.37 2.04 2.97
C ALA A 18 9.38 1.40 2.00
N PRO A 19 9.29 0.08 1.78
CA PRO A 19 10.13 -0.57 0.78
C PRO A 19 9.82 -0.02 -0.62
N GLU A 20 10.77 -0.20 -1.54
CA GLU A 20 10.55 0.20 -2.92
C GLU A 20 9.68 -0.84 -3.64
N ALA A 21 8.60 -0.37 -4.24
CA ALA A 21 7.73 -1.19 -5.06
C ALA A 21 7.02 -0.27 -6.05
N VAL A 22 6.70 -0.79 -7.23
CA VAL A 22 6.14 0.03 -8.31
C VAL A 22 4.79 0.67 -7.95
N PHE A 23 4.06 0.09 -7.01
CA PHE A 23 2.77 0.62 -6.58
C PHE A 23 2.85 1.48 -5.31
N LEU A 24 4.05 1.70 -4.79
CA LEU A 24 4.27 2.53 -3.60
C LEU A 24 5.01 3.81 -3.99
N LYS A 25 4.55 4.93 -3.44
CA LYS A 25 5.17 6.22 -3.66
C LYS A 25 5.36 6.94 -2.34
N HIS A 26 6.60 7.33 -2.05
CA HIS A 26 6.91 8.07 -0.85
C HIS A 26 6.62 9.56 -1.06
N ASP A 27 5.89 10.17 -0.12
CA ASP A 27 5.64 11.62 -0.14
C ASP A 27 6.76 12.30 0.65
N PRO A 28 7.68 13.03 -0.01
CA PRO A 28 8.81 13.64 0.68
C PRO A 28 8.45 14.79 1.60
N LYS A 29 7.25 15.35 1.42
CA LYS A 29 6.81 16.48 2.25
C LYS A 29 6.28 16.04 3.60
N THR A 30 5.56 14.91 3.64
CA THR A 30 4.89 14.44 4.84
C THR A 30 5.50 13.17 5.42
N GLY A 31 6.24 12.41 4.62
CA GLY A 31 6.73 11.09 5.01
C GLY A 31 5.69 10.00 4.86
N ASP A 32 4.48 10.33 4.39
CA ASP A 32 3.44 9.35 4.14
C ASP A 32 3.80 8.46 2.95
N CYS A 33 3.17 7.30 2.88
CA CYS A 33 3.29 6.42 1.73
C CYS A 33 1.96 6.38 0.98
N LEU A 34 2.02 6.54 -0.34
CA LEU A 34 0.86 6.41 -1.21
C LEU A 34 0.87 5.03 -1.86
N VAL A 35 -0.25 4.33 -1.76
CA VAL A 35 -0.41 2.98 -2.30
C VAL A 35 -1.40 3.04 -3.45
N SER A 36 -0.94 2.67 -4.66
CA SER A 36 -1.80 2.61 -5.83
C SER A 36 -2.40 1.22 -5.95
N ILE A 37 -3.73 1.13 -5.94
CA ILE A 37 -4.45 -0.14 -5.98
C ILE A 37 -5.46 -0.12 -7.12
N HIS A 38 -5.53 -1.23 -7.86
CA HIS A 38 -6.57 -1.47 -8.84
C HIS A 38 -7.51 -2.54 -8.27
N VAL A 39 -8.76 -2.15 -8.03
CA VAL A 39 -9.75 -3.01 -7.37
C VAL A 39 -10.53 -3.81 -8.39
N MET A 40 -10.65 -5.12 -8.15
CA MET A 40 -11.54 -6.00 -8.89
C MET A 40 -12.68 -6.40 -7.94
N PRO A 41 -13.85 -5.78 -8.06
CA PRO A 41 -14.98 -6.04 -7.16
C PRO A 41 -15.64 -7.39 -7.42
N ASN A 42 -16.59 -7.75 -6.58
CA ASN A 42 -17.42 -8.96 -6.70
C ASN A 42 -16.63 -10.26 -6.54
N ALA A 43 -15.52 -10.21 -5.83
CA ALA A 43 -14.77 -11.42 -5.51
C ALA A 43 -15.39 -12.11 -4.29
N SER A 44 -15.19 -13.42 -4.18
CA SER A 44 -15.67 -14.19 -3.05
C SER A 44 -14.89 -13.92 -1.77
N GLN A 45 -13.65 -13.49 -1.91
CA GLN A 45 -12.80 -13.08 -0.79
C GLN A 45 -11.83 -12.01 -1.25
N THR A 46 -11.28 -11.26 -0.30
CA THR A 46 -10.33 -10.18 -0.61
C THR A 46 -8.90 -10.72 -0.57
N GLU A 47 -8.18 -10.49 -1.67
CA GLU A 47 -6.78 -10.95 -1.79
C GLU A 47 -6.03 -10.16 -2.85
N THR A 48 -4.70 -10.12 -2.74
CA THR A 48 -3.88 -9.53 -3.79
C THR A 48 -3.84 -10.45 -5.00
N ASP A 49 -3.72 -9.85 -6.19
CA ASP A 49 -3.72 -10.57 -7.46
C ASP A 49 -2.69 -9.96 -8.42
N GLY A 50 -1.45 -9.83 -7.95
CA GLY A 50 -0.34 -9.33 -8.76
C GLY A 50 -0.40 -7.84 -9.03
N LEU A 51 0.14 -7.44 -10.16
CA LEU A 51 0.20 -6.04 -10.58
C LEU A 51 -0.70 -5.81 -11.79
N TYR A 52 -1.20 -4.59 -11.90
CA TYR A 52 -2.06 -4.17 -13.00
C TYR A 52 -1.55 -2.86 -13.60
N GLY A 53 -1.55 -2.81 -14.93
CA GLY A 53 -1.23 -1.59 -15.65
C GLY A 53 0.12 -1.67 -16.37
N GLU A 54 0.39 -0.62 -17.14
CA GLU A 54 1.60 -0.51 -17.93
C GLU A 54 2.79 -0.10 -17.07
N GLU A 55 3.98 -0.39 -17.57
CA GLU A 55 5.22 -0.01 -16.91
C GLU A 55 5.21 1.49 -16.58
N GLY A 56 5.61 1.81 -15.35
CA GLY A 56 5.62 3.18 -14.85
C GLY A 56 4.31 3.64 -14.21
N GLN A 57 3.22 2.90 -14.42
CA GLN A 57 1.91 3.23 -13.87
C GLN A 57 1.23 2.03 -13.21
N GLN A 58 2.02 1.09 -12.76
CA GLN A 58 1.47 -0.14 -12.20
C GLN A 58 0.87 0.08 -10.81
N ALA A 59 -0.22 -0.64 -10.57
CA ALA A 59 -0.91 -0.67 -9.28
C ALA A 59 -0.98 -2.09 -8.76
N LEU A 60 -1.08 -2.25 -7.47
CA LEU A 60 -1.35 -3.55 -6.88
C LEU A 60 -2.80 -3.92 -7.18
N ARG A 61 -2.99 -5.06 -7.85
CA ARG A 61 -4.34 -5.53 -8.14
C ARG A 61 -4.88 -6.28 -6.93
N VAL A 62 -6.08 -5.89 -6.49
CA VAL A 62 -6.72 -6.48 -5.32
C VAL A 62 -8.12 -6.93 -5.72
N ARG A 63 -8.37 -8.22 -5.57
CA ARG A 63 -9.72 -8.75 -5.65
C ARG A 63 -10.41 -8.39 -4.36
N LEU A 64 -11.59 -7.82 -4.46
CA LEU A 64 -12.25 -7.25 -3.29
C LEU A 64 -13.65 -7.84 -3.09
N HIS A 65 -13.87 -8.40 -1.92
CA HIS A 65 -15.18 -8.83 -1.49
C HIS A 65 -15.86 -7.65 -0.79
N ALA A 66 -16.83 -7.04 -1.47
CA ALA A 66 -17.55 -5.89 -0.95
C ALA A 66 -18.94 -5.83 -1.58
N LEU A 67 -19.87 -5.24 -0.85
CA LEU A 67 -21.20 -4.97 -1.37
C LEU A 67 -21.11 -3.91 -2.47
N PRO A 68 -21.92 -4.02 -3.56
CA PRO A 68 -21.92 -3.05 -4.64
C PRO A 68 -22.74 -1.80 -4.26
N ILE A 69 -22.36 -1.19 -3.14
CA ILE A 69 -23.00 0.00 -2.59
C ILE A 69 -21.92 1.07 -2.45
N ASP A 70 -22.25 2.30 -2.78
CA ASP A 70 -21.31 3.43 -2.74
C ASP A 70 -20.61 3.51 -1.38
N GLY A 71 -19.29 3.62 -1.42
CA GLY A 71 -18.46 3.71 -0.22
C GLY A 71 -18.10 2.38 0.41
N LYS A 72 -18.85 1.30 0.16
CA LYS A 72 -18.57 0.00 0.78
C LYS A 72 -17.27 -0.63 0.27
N ALA A 73 -16.97 -0.44 -1.02
CA ALA A 73 -15.70 -0.91 -1.59
C ALA A 73 -14.51 -0.20 -0.93
N ASN A 74 -14.61 1.11 -0.71
CA ASN A 74 -13.56 1.88 -0.07
C ASN A 74 -13.36 1.45 1.39
N GLU A 75 -14.46 1.27 2.13
CA GLU A 75 -14.40 0.80 3.51
C GLU A 75 -13.76 -0.58 3.60
N ALA A 76 -14.19 -1.50 2.74
CA ALA A 76 -13.65 -2.87 2.73
C ALA A 76 -12.17 -2.88 2.38
N LEU A 77 -11.76 -2.04 1.44
CA LEU A 77 -10.36 -1.95 1.03
C LEU A 77 -9.49 -1.43 2.16
N ILE A 78 -9.92 -0.37 2.83
CA ILE A 78 -9.18 0.21 3.96
C ILE A 78 -9.07 -0.81 5.10
N LYS A 79 -10.17 -1.48 5.43
CA LYS A 79 -10.18 -2.49 6.48
C LYS A 79 -9.23 -3.64 6.17
N TRP A 80 -9.25 -4.12 4.92
CA TRP A 80 -8.37 -5.19 4.49
C TRP A 80 -6.90 -4.76 4.54
N LEU A 81 -6.60 -3.57 4.02
CA LEU A 81 -5.23 -3.07 3.99
C LEU A 81 -4.68 -2.86 5.40
N ALA A 82 -5.49 -2.32 6.30
CA ALA A 82 -5.09 -2.14 7.70
C ALA A 82 -4.74 -3.48 8.35
N LYS A 83 -5.53 -4.50 8.08
CA LYS A 83 -5.28 -5.84 8.62
C LYS A 83 -4.00 -6.44 8.05
N GLU A 84 -3.80 -6.34 6.74
CA GLU A 84 -2.60 -6.89 6.10
C GLU A 84 -1.33 -6.18 6.57
N LEU A 85 -1.37 -4.85 6.68
CA LEU A 85 -0.22 -4.08 7.12
C LEU A 85 -0.04 -4.06 8.64
N ASP A 86 -1.01 -4.59 9.38
CA ASP A 86 -1.03 -4.61 10.85
C ASP A 86 -0.93 -3.19 11.42
N ILE A 87 -1.77 -2.30 10.92
CA ILE A 87 -1.86 -0.91 11.36
C ILE A 87 -3.34 -0.56 11.61
N ALA A 88 -3.57 0.56 12.26
CA ALA A 88 -4.93 1.02 12.53
C ALA A 88 -5.59 1.57 11.26
N GLN A 89 -6.90 1.37 11.12
CA GLN A 89 -7.64 1.90 9.97
C GLN A 89 -7.57 3.42 9.90
N ARG A 90 -7.51 4.10 11.03
CA ARG A 90 -7.42 5.57 11.10
C ARG A 90 -6.14 6.12 10.46
N ASP A 91 -5.13 5.28 10.30
CA ASP A 91 -3.85 5.68 9.69
C ASP A 91 -3.86 5.53 8.17
N ILE A 92 -4.98 5.09 7.62
CA ILE A 92 -5.19 4.95 6.18
C ILE A 92 -6.30 5.88 5.74
N SER A 93 -6.07 6.64 4.68
CA SER A 93 -7.09 7.48 4.08
C SER A 93 -7.10 7.31 2.57
N LEU A 94 -8.27 7.52 1.95
CA LEU A 94 -8.40 7.47 0.51
C LEU A 94 -7.99 8.82 -0.06
N ALA A 95 -6.89 8.84 -0.82
CA ALA A 95 -6.39 10.06 -1.43
C ALA A 95 -7.08 10.37 -2.76
N ARG A 96 -7.35 9.34 -3.56
CA ARG A 96 -8.00 9.49 -4.88
C ARG A 96 -8.80 8.24 -5.22
N GLY A 97 -9.80 8.40 -6.09
CA GLY A 97 -10.52 7.29 -6.69
C GLY A 97 -11.71 6.79 -5.89
N GLN A 98 -12.50 7.69 -5.28
CA GLN A 98 -13.68 7.30 -4.51
C GLN A 98 -14.66 6.44 -5.30
N THR A 99 -14.86 6.76 -6.57
CA THR A 99 -15.79 6.03 -7.43
C THR A 99 -15.11 5.25 -8.55
N SER A 100 -13.79 5.20 -8.54
CA SER A 100 -12.98 4.56 -9.57
C SER A 100 -12.45 3.21 -9.07
N ARG A 101 -12.18 2.29 -10.00
CA ARG A 101 -11.49 1.04 -9.67
C ARG A 101 -10.03 1.27 -9.32
N ARG A 102 -9.43 2.33 -9.88
CA ARG A 102 -8.07 2.72 -9.51
C ARG A 102 -8.14 3.69 -8.35
N LYS A 103 -7.55 3.28 -7.24
CA LYS A 103 -7.59 4.04 -5.99
C LYS A 103 -6.17 4.30 -5.50
N GLN A 104 -6.00 5.42 -4.83
CA GLN A 104 -4.75 5.72 -4.16
C GLN A 104 -5.04 5.93 -2.68
N LEU A 105 -4.39 5.15 -1.84
CA LEU A 105 -4.53 5.23 -0.39
C LEU A 105 -3.27 5.85 0.21
N ARG A 106 -3.48 6.66 1.23
CA ARG A 106 -2.40 7.32 1.96
C ARG A 106 -2.21 6.64 3.29
N ILE A 107 -0.98 6.18 3.54
CA ILE A 107 -0.59 5.57 4.83
C ILE A 107 0.18 6.62 5.60
N ASP A 108 -0.26 6.91 6.83
CA ASP A 108 0.33 7.93 7.67
C ASP A 108 1.80 7.63 7.98
N SER A 109 2.62 8.68 7.99
CA SER A 109 4.05 8.56 8.23
C SER A 109 4.39 7.86 9.55
N SER A 110 3.55 8.00 10.55
CA SER A 110 3.79 7.43 11.88
C SER A 110 3.82 5.90 11.89
N VAL A 111 3.19 5.25 10.90
CA VAL A 111 3.11 3.79 10.84
C VAL A 111 3.85 3.18 9.67
N VAL A 112 4.47 3.99 8.82
CA VAL A 112 5.17 3.49 7.62
C VAL A 112 6.29 2.53 7.98
N ALA A 113 7.04 2.79 9.04
CA ALA A 113 8.16 1.96 9.45
C ALA A 113 7.74 0.60 10.03
N THR A 114 6.56 0.53 10.65
CA THR A 114 6.09 -0.67 11.35
C THR A 114 5.12 -1.50 10.51
N ALA A 115 4.63 -0.96 9.40
CA ALA A 115 3.68 -1.66 8.55
C ALA A 115 4.29 -2.93 7.93
N ARG A 116 3.47 -3.96 7.80
CA ARG A 116 3.87 -5.25 7.25
C ARG A 116 3.78 -5.26 5.74
N TRP A 117 4.60 -4.47 5.08
CA TRP A 117 4.59 -4.31 3.62
C TRP A 117 4.78 -5.63 2.88
N GLU A 118 5.53 -6.57 3.46
CA GLU A 118 5.81 -7.86 2.84
C GLU A 118 4.55 -8.68 2.57
N ARG A 119 3.45 -8.38 3.28
CA ARG A 119 2.20 -9.11 3.11
C ARG A 119 1.45 -8.72 1.85
N ILE A 120 1.73 -7.54 1.30
CA ILE A 120 1.05 -7.07 0.09
C ILE A 120 1.97 -7.00 -1.13
N ILE A 121 3.28 -7.10 -0.95
CA ILE A 121 4.23 -7.06 -2.06
C ILE A 121 4.23 -8.44 -2.75
N PRO A 122 3.88 -8.49 -4.05
CA PRO A 122 3.85 -9.76 -4.77
C PRO A 122 5.22 -10.43 -4.80
N SER A 123 5.23 -11.74 -4.62
CA SER A 123 6.44 -12.55 -4.79
C SER A 123 6.77 -12.67 -6.28
N THR A 124 8.03 -12.60 -6.60
CA THR A 124 8.49 -12.83 -7.97
C THR A 124 8.87 -14.27 -8.18
#